data_b03ac241ea609ea0a1f534fae8da6ea2
#
_entry.id   b03ac241ea609ea0a1f534fae8da6ea2
#
_cell.length_a   1.000
_cell.length_b   1.000
_cell.length_c   1.000
_cell.angle_alpha   90.00
_cell.angle_beta   90.00
_cell.angle_gamma   90.00
#
_symmetry.space_group_name_H-M   'P 1'
#
loop_
_entity.id
_entity.type
_entity.pdbx_description
1 polymer ?
#
loop_
_entity_poly.entity_id
_entity_poly.type
_entity_poly.pdbx_seq_one_letter_code
_entity_poly.pdbx_strand_id
1 'polypeptide(L)'
;MANIEVSDLDLAIKRIKVMGKGNKEGFLIFGDRTKAILTQYLHEAEPLGKLFGLNTFGIQSILRRLQDETGIKCNAHSFRRGFATALRHAGVGELDIQQLGRWSSLEMVRRYTKAYTFDDAAARYKPIVT
;
A
#
# COMPACT_ATOMS: atom_id res chain seq x y z
N MET A 1 2.61 5.81 8.49
CA MET A 1 1.52 6.71 8.01
C MET A 1 1.34 7.93 8.90
N ALA A 2 1.35 7.79 10.23
CA ALA A 2 1.14 8.91 11.15
C ALA A 2 2.19 10.02 11.04
N ASN A 3 3.40 9.70 10.64
CA ASN A 3 4.51 10.64 10.56
C ASN A 3 4.72 11.26 9.17
N ILE A 4 3.85 10.95 8.20
CA ILE A 4 3.96 11.50 6.85
C ILE A 4 3.62 12.99 6.89
N GLU A 5 4.50 13.81 6.33
CA GLU A 5 4.29 15.25 6.19
C GLU A 5 3.80 15.60 4.79
N VAL A 6 3.17 16.77 4.66
CA VAL A 6 2.71 17.27 3.35
C VAL A 6 3.88 17.36 2.37
N SER A 7 5.06 17.76 2.85
CA SER A 7 6.28 17.86 2.02
C SER A 7 6.79 16.53 1.49
N ASP A 8 6.37 15.40 2.09
CA ASP A 8 6.75 14.06 1.62
C ASP A 8 5.94 13.61 0.41
N LEU A 9 4.84 14.28 0.11
CA LEU A 9 3.91 13.91 -0.94
C LEU A 9 4.28 14.59 -2.26
N ASP A 10 4.47 13.79 -3.31
CA ASP A 10 4.67 14.27 -4.68
C ASP A 10 3.53 13.76 -5.55
N LEU A 11 2.56 14.61 -5.81
CA LEU A 11 1.38 14.27 -6.61
C LEU A 11 1.74 14.09 -8.10
N ALA A 12 2.74 14.81 -8.59
CA ALA A 12 3.10 14.74 -10.01
C ALA A 12 3.63 13.36 -10.40
N ILE A 13 4.48 12.77 -9.57
CA ILE A 13 5.04 11.43 -9.79
C ILE A 13 4.33 10.34 -8.99
N LYS A 14 3.31 10.70 -8.24
CA LYS A 14 2.47 9.78 -7.44
C LYS A 14 3.29 8.95 -6.46
N ARG A 15 4.11 9.63 -5.67
CA ARG A 15 4.98 9.01 -4.66
C ARG A 15 4.87 9.71 -3.32
N ILE A 16 5.09 8.95 -2.26
CA ILE A 16 5.20 9.45 -0.90
C ILE A 16 6.53 8.99 -0.34
N LYS A 17 7.35 9.94 0.14
CA LYS A 17 8.59 9.61 0.82
C LYS A 17 8.28 9.11 2.23
N VAL A 18 8.89 8.01 2.64
CA VAL A 18 8.70 7.41 3.95
C VAL A 18 10.04 7.03 4.56
N MET A 19 10.11 7.06 5.89
CA MET A 19 11.27 6.59 6.64
C MET A 19 10.97 5.22 7.21
N GLY A 20 11.86 4.27 6.94
CA GLY A 20 11.77 2.92 7.48
C GLY A 20 12.66 2.70 8.68
N LYS A 21 12.84 1.44 9.08
CA LYS A 21 13.74 1.03 10.15
C LYS A 21 15.17 1.48 9.83
N GLY A 22 15.88 2.00 10.85
CA GLY A 22 17.25 2.47 10.70
C GLY A 22 17.37 3.78 9.92
N ASN A 23 16.33 4.61 9.93
CA ASN A 23 16.26 5.89 9.23
C ASN A 23 16.52 5.79 7.72
N LYS A 24 16.21 4.63 7.13
CA LYS A 24 16.30 4.45 5.68
C LYS A 24 15.12 5.09 4.98
N GLU A 25 15.45 6.02 4.10
CA GLU A 25 14.47 6.68 3.24
C GLU A 25 14.00 5.72 2.14
N GLY A 26 12.72 5.80 1.80
CA GLY A 26 12.14 5.05 0.71
C GLY A 26 10.88 5.71 0.21
N PHE A 27 10.22 5.08 -0.77
CA PHE A 27 9.04 5.65 -1.40
C PHE A 27 7.90 4.64 -1.43
N LEU A 28 6.68 5.14 -1.30
CA LEU A 28 5.46 4.42 -1.65
C LEU A 28 4.90 5.04 -2.92
N ILE A 29 4.29 4.21 -3.75
CA ILE A 29 3.63 4.68 -4.96
C ILE A 29 2.11 4.51 -4.85
N PHE A 30 1.38 5.34 -5.56
CA PHE A 30 -0.08 5.25 -5.61
C PHE A 30 -0.60 5.56 -7.03
N GLY A 31 -1.85 5.18 -7.28
CA GLY A 31 -2.46 5.38 -8.59
C GLY A 31 -3.23 6.69 -8.72
N ASP A 32 -3.85 6.88 -9.88
CA ASP A 32 -4.57 8.10 -10.21
C ASP A 32 -5.78 8.35 -9.32
N ARG A 33 -6.48 7.29 -8.93
CA ARG A 33 -7.64 7.41 -8.04
C ARG A 33 -7.23 7.95 -6.66
N THR A 34 -6.14 7.44 -6.11
CA THR A 34 -5.59 7.93 -4.84
C THR A 34 -5.11 9.37 -4.99
N LYS A 35 -4.46 9.70 -6.13
CA LYS A 35 -4.05 11.07 -6.44
C LYS A 35 -5.24 12.04 -6.40
N ALA A 36 -6.35 11.67 -7.02
CA ALA A 36 -7.55 12.51 -7.03
C ALA A 36 -8.10 12.73 -5.62
N ILE A 37 -8.16 11.68 -4.80
CA ILE A 37 -8.62 11.75 -3.41
C ILE A 37 -7.70 12.63 -2.57
N LEU A 38 -6.38 12.45 -2.71
CA LEU A 38 -5.40 13.25 -1.97
C LEU A 38 -5.45 14.72 -2.39
N THR A 39 -5.62 15.00 -3.68
CA THR A 39 -5.75 16.37 -4.19
C THR A 39 -6.95 17.06 -3.56
N GLN A 40 -8.09 16.38 -3.51
CA GLN A 40 -9.30 16.90 -2.87
C GLN A 40 -9.08 17.11 -1.37
N TYR A 41 -8.46 16.16 -0.69
CA TYR A 41 -8.16 16.27 0.72
C TYR A 41 -7.27 17.49 1.03
N LEU A 42 -6.21 17.69 0.26
CA LEU A 42 -5.31 18.83 0.44
C LEU A 42 -6.03 20.16 0.24
N HIS A 43 -6.96 20.22 -0.72
CA HIS A 43 -7.74 21.42 -1.01
C HIS A 43 -8.72 21.75 0.12
N GLU A 44 -9.39 20.73 0.68
CA GLU A 44 -10.42 20.92 1.69
C GLU A 44 -9.83 21.10 3.10
N ALA A 45 -8.85 20.28 3.46
CA ALA A 45 -8.31 20.26 4.83
C ALA A 45 -7.16 21.26 5.05
N GLU A 46 -6.47 21.65 3.99
CA GLU A 46 -5.30 22.55 4.02
C GLU A 46 -4.32 22.18 5.15
N PRO A 47 -3.83 20.90 5.21
CA PRO A 47 -3.00 20.44 6.31
C PRO A 47 -1.67 21.17 6.34
N LEU A 48 -1.21 21.49 7.55
CA LEU A 48 0.09 22.11 7.79
C LEU A 48 0.98 21.10 8.50
N GLY A 49 2.18 20.86 7.96
CA GLY A 49 3.12 19.90 8.51
C GLY A 49 2.68 18.47 8.25
N LYS A 50 2.07 17.80 9.23
CA LYS A 50 1.62 16.41 9.09
C LYS A 50 0.43 16.30 8.15
N LEU A 51 0.51 15.32 7.24
CA LEU A 51 -0.51 15.12 6.21
C LEU A 51 -1.90 14.82 6.78
N PHE A 52 -1.98 13.93 7.75
CA PHE A 52 -3.28 13.48 8.30
C PHE A 52 -3.60 14.03 9.69
N GLY A 53 -2.62 14.60 10.39
CA GLY A 53 -2.83 15.13 11.74
C GLY A 53 -3.30 14.09 12.76
N LEU A 54 -3.08 12.81 12.49
CA LEU A 54 -3.48 11.69 13.34
C LEU A 54 -2.26 10.92 13.83
N ASN A 55 -2.30 10.47 15.09
CA ASN A 55 -1.32 9.52 15.60
C ASN A 55 -1.73 8.07 15.23
N THR A 56 -0.89 7.11 15.58
CA THR A 56 -1.15 5.69 15.30
C THR A 56 -2.50 5.23 15.87
N PHE A 57 -2.84 5.65 17.08
CA PHE A 57 -4.12 5.29 17.72
C PHE A 57 -5.31 5.87 16.96
N GLY A 58 -5.20 7.10 16.48
CA GLY A 58 -6.25 7.74 15.67
C GLY A 58 -6.52 7.00 14.38
N ILE A 59 -5.47 6.58 13.69
CA ILE A 59 -5.58 5.78 12.47
C ILE A 59 -6.21 4.42 12.75
N GLN A 60 -5.75 3.73 13.79
CA GLN A 60 -6.33 2.44 14.18
C GLN A 60 -7.82 2.56 14.55
N SER A 61 -8.20 3.65 15.22
CA SER A 61 -9.60 3.90 15.57
C SER A 61 -10.49 4.07 14.33
N ILE A 62 -10.00 4.77 13.31
CA ILE A 62 -10.71 4.92 12.03
C ILE A 62 -10.89 3.57 11.35
N LEU A 63 -9.84 2.76 11.30
CA LEU A 63 -9.91 1.44 10.68
C LEU A 63 -10.89 0.51 11.42
N ARG A 64 -10.88 0.56 12.75
CA ARG A 64 -11.83 -0.21 13.57
C ARG A 64 -13.27 0.21 13.31
N ARG A 65 -13.52 1.50 13.21
CA ARG A 65 -14.86 2.03 12.89
C ARG A 65 -15.33 1.54 11.52
N LEU A 66 -14.46 1.58 10.50
CA LEU A 66 -14.76 1.06 9.18
C LEU A 66 -15.11 -0.43 9.22
N GLN A 67 -14.37 -1.22 9.99
CA GLN A 67 -14.66 -2.64 10.17
C GLN A 67 -16.04 -2.85 10.79
N ASP A 68 -16.38 -2.10 11.83
CA ASP A 68 -17.67 -2.21 12.52
C ASP A 68 -18.84 -1.82 11.60
N GLU A 69 -18.66 -0.78 10.79
CA GLU A 69 -19.70 -0.29 9.88
C GLU A 69 -19.89 -1.18 8.64
N THR A 70 -18.83 -1.76 8.13
CA THR A 70 -18.87 -2.51 6.86
C THR A 70 -18.92 -4.02 7.03
N GLY A 71 -18.55 -4.55 8.18
CA GLY A 71 -18.36 -5.98 8.40
C GLY A 71 -17.13 -6.55 7.70
N ILE A 72 -16.32 -5.71 7.04
CA ILE A 72 -15.11 -6.11 6.34
C ILE A 72 -13.91 -5.86 7.24
N LYS A 73 -13.03 -6.85 7.35
CA LYS A 73 -11.83 -6.74 8.19
C LYS A 73 -10.92 -5.62 7.69
N CYS A 74 -10.75 -4.59 8.53
CA CYS A 74 -9.98 -3.39 8.22
C CYS A 74 -8.88 -3.17 9.27
N ASN A 75 -7.68 -3.68 8.99
CA ASN A 75 -6.48 -3.41 9.79
C ASN A 75 -5.27 -3.36 8.88
N ALA A 76 -4.12 -2.94 9.41
CA ALA A 76 -2.91 -2.81 8.62
C ALA A 76 -2.51 -4.11 7.90
N HIS A 77 -2.66 -5.25 8.57
CA HIS A 77 -2.34 -6.54 7.97
C HIS A 77 -3.28 -6.93 6.84
N SER A 78 -4.57 -6.65 6.97
CA SER A 78 -5.54 -6.95 5.90
C SER A 78 -5.28 -6.11 4.66
N PHE A 79 -4.92 -4.84 4.80
CA PHE A 79 -4.54 -3.99 3.67
C PHE A 79 -3.23 -4.45 3.03
N ARG A 80 -2.22 -4.81 3.82
CA ARG A 80 -0.95 -5.33 3.29
C ARG A 80 -1.15 -6.63 2.53
N ARG A 81 -1.95 -7.54 3.06
CA ARG A 81 -2.29 -8.81 2.40
C ARG A 81 -3.02 -8.55 1.09
N GLY A 82 -4.03 -7.69 1.12
CA GLY A 82 -4.78 -7.31 -0.08
C GLY A 82 -3.90 -6.70 -1.16
N PHE A 83 -3.00 -5.81 -0.78
CA PHE A 83 -2.04 -5.19 -1.69
C PHE A 83 -1.15 -6.23 -2.37
N ALA A 84 -0.51 -7.10 -1.59
CA ALA A 84 0.37 -8.13 -2.13
C ALA A 84 -0.38 -9.11 -3.02
N THR A 85 -1.56 -9.57 -2.58
CA THR A 85 -2.39 -10.51 -3.34
C THR A 85 -2.88 -9.90 -4.65
N ALA A 86 -3.37 -8.67 -4.62
CA ALA A 86 -3.85 -7.98 -5.82
C ALA A 86 -2.73 -7.78 -6.84
N LEU A 87 -1.54 -7.39 -6.41
CA LEU A 87 -0.39 -7.25 -7.29
C LEU A 87 0.02 -8.59 -7.89
N ARG A 88 0.00 -9.66 -7.10
CA ARG A 88 0.34 -10.98 -7.59
C ARG A 88 -0.66 -11.46 -8.66
N HIS A 89 -1.95 -11.27 -8.43
CA HIS A 89 -2.98 -11.57 -9.43
C HIS A 89 -2.89 -10.70 -10.67
N ALA A 90 -2.38 -9.48 -10.53
CA ALA A 90 -2.12 -8.60 -11.68
C ALA A 90 -0.87 -8.99 -12.47
N GLY A 91 -0.14 -10.02 -12.06
CA GLY A 91 1.04 -10.51 -12.75
C GLY A 91 2.36 -9.88 -12.31
N VAL A 92 2.36 -9.13 -11.22
CA VAL A 92 3.57 -8.52 -10.67
C VAL A 92 4.41 -9.60 -9.98
N GLY A 93 5.72 -9.63 -10.26
CA GLY A 93 6.63 -10.59 -9.67
C GLY A 93 6.88 -10.36 -8.18
N GLU A 94 7.29 -11.41 -7.48
CA GLU A 94 7.51 -11.37 -6.02
C GLU A 94 8.56 -10.34 -5.61
N LEU A 95 9.63 -10.19 -6.38
CA LEU A 95 10.68 -9.21 -6.10
C LEU A 95 10.15 -7.78 -6.20
N ASP A 96 9.31 -7.52 -7.19
CA ASP A 96 8.70 -6.20 -7.36
C ASP A 96 7.71 -5.92 -6.23
N ILE A 97 6.91 -6.92 -5.85
CA ILE A 97 5.99 -6.81 -4.70
C ILE A 97 6.76 -6.49 -3.43
N GLN A 98 7.90 -7.15 -3.20
CA GLN A 98 8.76 -6.89 -2.05
C GLN A 98 9.22 -5.43 -2.03
N GLN A 99 9.68 -4.92 -3.16
CA GLN A 99 10.13 -3.54 -3.27
C GLN A 99 8.99 -2.54 -3.05
N LEU A 100 7.86 -2.75 -3.71
CA LEU A 100 6.72 -1.85 -3.62
C LEU A 100 6.09 -1.81 -2.23
N GLY A 101 6.03 -2.95 -1.56
CA GLY A 101 5.48 -3.06 -0.20
C GLY A 101 6.51 -2.83 0.89
N ARG A 102 7.78 -2.66 0.54
CA ARG A 102 8.89 -2.45 1.46
C ARG A 102 9.04 -3.57 2.49
N TRP A 103 8.81 -4.81 2.06
CA TRP A 103 9.06 -5.96 2.91
C TRP A 103 10.54 -6.31 2.94
N SER A 104 11.04 -6.70 4.11
CA SER A 104 12.46 -7.00 4.29
C SER A 104 12.88 -8.36 3.70
N SER A 105 11.92 -9.25 3.41
CA SER A 105 12.21 -10.56 2.85
C SER A 105 11.13 -11.05 1.91
N LEU A 106 11.49 -11.94 0.96
CA LEU A 106 10.55 -12.63 0.10
C LEU A 106 9.61 -13.56 0.88
N GLU A 107 10.07 -14.09 1.99
CA GLU A 107 9.26 -14.95 2.83
C GLU A 107 8.01 -14.24 3.33
N MET A 108 8.14 -12.97 3.70
CA MET A 108 7.01 -12.14 4.13
C MET A 108 6.01 -11.95 2.98
N VAL A 109 6.48 -11.71 1.76
CA VAL A 109 5.64 -11.60 0.57
C VAL A 109 4.90 -12.90 0.32
N ARG A 110 5.60 -14.02 0.34
CA ARG A 110 5.02 -15.35 0.12
C ARG A 110 3.96 -15.70 1.16
N ARG A 111 4.14 -15.24 2.40
CA ARG A 111 3.14 -15.41 3.46
C ARG A 111 1.82 -14.73 3.10
N TYR A 112 1.89 -13.54 2.51
CA TYR A 112 0.69 -12.79 2.09
C TYR A 112 0.11 -13.27 0.77
N THR A 113 0.87 -14.01 -0.06
CA THR A 113 0.44 -14.46 -1.39
C THR A 113 0.12 -15.96 -1.45
N LYS A 114 -0.13 -16.60 -0.32
CA LYS A 114 -0.41 -18.05 -0.23
C LYS A 114 -1.62 -18.48 -1.08
N ALA A 115 -2.58 -17.61 -1.27
CA ALA A 115 -3.78 -17.90 -2.06
C ALA A 115 -3.51 -17.96 -3.58
N TYR A 116 -2.33 -17.55 -4.03
CA TYR A 116 -1.95 -17.63 -5.44
C TYR A 116 -1.59 -19.07 -5.80
N THR A 117 -2.35 -19.66 -6.71
CA THR A 117 -2.28 -21.08 -7.03
C THR A 117 -1.57 -21.34 -8.36
N PHE A 118 -1.34 -22.64 -8.67
CA PHE A 118 -0.85 -23.05 -9.97
C PHE A 118 -1.79 -22.59 -11.10
N ASP A 119 -3.10 -22.67 -10.90
CA ASP A 119 -4.06 -22.23 -11.91
C ASP A 119 -3.97 -20.74 -12.19
N ASP A 120 -3.74 -19.93 -11.15
CA ASP A 120 -3.49 -18.49 -11.30
C ASP A 120 -2.24 -18.25 -12.15
N ALA A 121 -1.16 -18.99 -11.88
CA ALA A 121 0.09 -18.89 -12.63
C ALA A 121 -0.10 -19.36 -14.08
N ALA A 122 -0.81 -20.45 -14.29
CA ALA A 122 -1.07 -21.00 -15.61
C ALA A 122 -1.85 -20.01 -16.50
N ALA A 123 -2.79 -19.28 -15.92
CA ALA A 123 -3.56 -18.25 -16.63
C ALA A 123 -2.67 -17.10 -17.15
N ARG A 124 -1.50 -16.92 -16.56
CA ARG A 124 -0.53 -15.89 -16.97
C ARG A 124 0.52 -16.40 -17.94
N TYR A 125 0.57 -17.71 -18.12
CA TYR A 125 1.62 -18.31 -18.96
C TYR A 125 1.47 -17.89 -20.41
N LYS A 126 2.58 -17.43 -20.97
CA LYS A 126 2.72 -17.16 -22.39
C LYS A 126 3.95 -17.90 -22.89
N PRO A 127 3.82 -18.80 -23.88
CA PRO A 127 4.99 -19.50 -24.39
C PRO A 127 5.98 -18.51 -24.98
N ILE A 128 7.26 -18.70 -24.65
CA ILE A 128 8.35 -17.91 -25.20
C ILE A 128 8.62 -18.32 -26.66
N VAL A 129 8.46 -19.62 -26.92
CA VAL A 129 8.58 -20.21 -28.26
C VAL A 129 7.29 -20.94 -28.56
N THR A 130 6.72 -20.67 -29.71
CA THR A 130 5.48 -21.32 -30.18
C THR A 130 5.80 -22.43 -31.18
#